data_43e7263efa7ed89dfa57a86098342501
#
_entry.id   43e7263efa7ed89dfa57a86098342501
#
_cell.length_a   1.000
_cell.length_b   1.000
_cell.length_c   1.000
_cell.angle_alpha   90.00
_cell.angle_beta   90.00
_cell.angle_gamma   90.00
#
_symmetry.space_group_name_H-M   'P 1'
#
loop_
_entity.id
_entity.type
_entity.pdbx_description
1 polymer ?
#
loop_
_entity_poly.entity_id
_entity_poly.type
_entity_poly.pdbx_seq_one_letter_code
_entity_poly.pdbx_strand_id
1 'polypeptide(L)' 'MPISRRDLVAKLKSLGFRGPYSGGRHQFMSRESLKIRIPNPHKSQDITDSLLNEVLRQAGISRSEFDRH' A
#
# COMPACT_ATOMS: atom_id res chain seq x y z
N MET A 1 -9.53 3.37 10.10
CA MET A 1 -8.72 4.52 10.49
C MET A 1 -7.68 4.83 9.43
N PRO A 2 -7.37 6.09 9.19
CA PRO A 2 -6.33 6.43 8.24
C PRO A 2 -4.98 5.84 8.66
N ILE A 3 -4.12 5.62 7.68
CA ILE A 3 -2.81 5.05 7.94
C ILE A 3 -1.78 5.91 7.20
N SER A 4 -0.61 6.08 7.78
CA SER A 4 0.45 6.81 7.11
C SER A 4 1.00 5.98 5.95
N ARG A 5 1.55 6.68 4.94
CA ARG A 5 2.17 5.99 3.81
C ARG A 5 3.31 5.08 4.29
N ARG A 6 4.06 5.55 5.26
CA ARG A 6 5.17 4.78 5.83
C ARG A 6 4.68 3.47 6.43
N ASP A 7 3.59 3.52 7.19
CA ASP A 7 3.05 2.32 7.83
C ASP A 7 2.43 1.39 6.80
N LEU A 8 1.79 1.93 5.78
CA LEU A 8 1.25 1.11 4.70
C LEU A 8 2.37 0.33 4.00
N VAL A 9 3.46 1.01 3.68
CA VAL A 9 4.60 0.35 3.03
C VAL A 9 5.18 -0.73 3.92
N ALA A 10 5.33 -0.45 5.21
CA ALA A 10 5.88 -1.42 6.15
C ALA A 10 5.00 -2.67 6.24
N LYS A 11 3.70 -2.48 6.31
CA LYS A 11 2.77 -3.62 6.37
C LYS A 11 2.76 -4.42 5.09
N LEU A 12 2.82 -3.76 3.95
CA LEU A 12 2.87 -4.47 2.67
C LEU A 12 4.15 -5.29 2.55
N LYS A 13 5.26 -4.77 3.05
CA LYS A 13 6.50 -5.55 3.09
C LYS A 13 6.35 -6.80 3.95
N SER A 14 5.68 -6.69 5.08
CA SER A 14 5.40 -7.84 5.94
C SER A 14 4.56 -8.89 5.21
N LEU A 15 3.75 -8.46 4.26
CA LEU A 15 2.89 -9.34 3.49
C LEU A 15 3.58 -9.89 2.23
N GLY A 16 4.86 -9.62 2.06
CA GLY A 16 5.64 -10.18 0.98
C GLY A 16 5.84 -9.26 -0.21
N PHE A 17 5.36 -8.04 -0.14
CA PHE A 17 5.58 -7.09 -1.23
C PHE A 17 6.97 -6.50 -1.16
N ARG A 18 7.51 -6.15 -2.31
CA ARG A 18 8.81 -5.51 -2.45
C ARG A 18 8.66 -4.11 -3.01
N GLY A 19 9.58 -3.25 -2.65
CA GLY A 19 9.59 -1.88 -3.07
C GLY A 19 9.63 -0.95 -1.88
N PRO A 20 9.19 0.29 -2.03
CA PRO A 20 8.57 0.85 -3.25
C PRO A 20 9.60 1.13 -4.35
N TYR A 21 9.17 0.94 -5.59
CA TYR A 21 9.97 1.25 -6.76
C TYR A 21 9.43 2.48 -7.44
N SER A 22 10.32 3.26 -8.04
CA SER A 22 9.90 4.43 -8.82
C SER A 22 9.49 4.01 -10.22
N GLY A 23 8.30 4.45 -10.63
CA GLY A 23 7.82 4.19 -11.98
C GLY A 23 7.27 5.46 -12.59
N GLY A 24 8.13 6.50 -12.74
CA GLY A 24 7.70 7.79 -13.20
C GLY A 24 7.17 8.62 -12.04
N ARG A 25 5.94 9.12 -12.16
CA ARG A 25 5.35 10.01 -11.15
C ARG A 25 4.88 9.27 -9.91
N HIS A 26 4.68 7.97 -10.02
CA HIS A 26 4.12 7.19 -8.93
C HIS A 26 5.07 6.09 -8.54
N GLN A 27 5.00 5.70 -7.28
CA GLN A 27 5.74 4.54 -6.80
C GLN A 27 4.80 3.34 -6.78
N PHE A 28 5.38 2.16 -6.87
CA PHE A 28 4.61 0.93 -6.83
C PHE A 28 5.35 -0.11 -6.01
N MET A 29 4.60 -1.10 -5.53
CA MET A 29 5.16 -2.27 -4.87
C MET A 29 4.71 -3.51 -5.65
N SER A 30 5.49 -4.57 -5.56
CA SER A 30 5.19 -5.78 -6.30
C SER A 30 5.36 -7.02 -5.45
N ARG A 31 4.55 -8.03 -5.77
CA ARG A 31 4.67 -9.37 -5.20
C ARG A 31 4.41 -10.34 -6.34
N GLU A 32 5.44 -11.10 -6.72
CA GLU A 32 5.39 -11.98 -7.88
C GLU A 32 5.05 -11.16 -9.13
N SER A 33 3.98 -11.48 -9.83
CA SER A 33 3.59 -10.75 -11.03
C SER A 33 2.62 -9.60 -10.76
N LEU A 34 2.22 -9.43 -9.51
CA LEU A 34 1.24 -8.41 -9.14
C LEU A 34 1.95 -7.10 -8.79
N LYS A 35 1.46 -6.01 -9.37
CA LYS A 35 1.96 -4.67 -9.07
C LYS A 35 0.82 -3.81 -8.56
N ILE A 36 1.08 -3.06 -7.51
CA ILE A 36 0.11 -2.13 -6.97
C ILE A 36 0.73 -0.75 -6.86
N ARG A 37 -0.05 0.27 -7.21
CA ARG A 37 0.40 1.65 -7.07
C ARG A 37 0.25 2.07 -5.62
N ILE A 38 1.27 2.74 -5.10
CA ILE A 38 1.23 3.25 -3.73
C ILE A 38 0.74 4.69 -3.75
N PRO A 39 -0.33 5.02 -3.03
CA PRO A 39 -0.80 6.39 -2.95
C PRO A 39 0.27 7.32 -2.40
N ASN A 40 0.30 8.53 -2.89
CA ASN A 40 1.23 9.54 -2.43
C ASN A 40 0.41 10.73 -1.93
N PRO A 41 -0.05 10.70 -0.67
CA PRO A 41 -0.88 11.76 -0.15
C PRO A 41 -0.15 13.09 -0.14
N HIS A 42 -0.91 14.15 -0.34
CA HIS A 42 -0.37 15.50 -0.41
C HIS A 42 0.11 15.95 0.97
N LYS A 43 1.33 16.45 1.07
CA LYS A 43 1.90 17.00 2.32
C LYS A 43 1.74 16.02 3.47
N SER A 44 2.26 15.29 3.97
CA SER A 44 2.18 14.46 5.17
C SER A 44 0.76 14.01 5.57
N GLN A 45 -0.21 14.05 4.67
CA GLN A 45 -1.54 13.56 4.98
C GLN A 45 -1.54 12.03 5.00
N ASP A 46 -2.42 11.48 5.85
CA ASP A 46 -2.58 10.05 5.93
C ASP A 46 -3.41 9.52 4.76
N ILE A 47 -3.25 8.24 4.49
CA ILE A 47 -4.04 7.54 3.48
C ILE A 47 -5.40 7.23 4.08
N THR A 48 -6.47 7.67 3.41
CA THR A 48 -7.82 7.47 3.92
C THR A 48 -8.21 5.99 3.84
N ASP A 49 -9.25 5.63 4.61
CA ASP A 49 -9.76 4.26 4.57
C ASP A 49 -10.23 3.87 3.17
N SER A 50 -10.88 4.78 2.46
CA SER A 50 -11.33 4.48 1.09
C SER A 50 -10.16 4.15 0.18
N LEU A 51 -9.10 4.94 0.27
CA LEU A 51 -7.93 4.73 -0.55
C LEU A 51 -7.19 3.46 -0.13
N LEU A 52 -7.11 3.21 1.17
CA LEU A 52 -6.51 1.99 1.68
C LEU A 52 -7.26 0.76 1.19
N ASN A 53 -8.58 0.79 1.25
CA ASN A 53 -9.39 -0.33 0.77
C ASN A 53 -9.16 -0.60 -0.71
N GLU A 54 -9.00 0.45 -1.52
CA GLU A 54 -8.68 0.29 -2.93
C GLU A 54 -7.33 -0.38 -3.15
N VAL A 55 -6.33 0.03 -2.37
CA VAL A 55 -5.00 -0.58 -2.43
C VAL A 55 -5.09 -2.07 -2.09
N LEU A 56 -5.80 -2.40 -1.01
CA LEU A 56 -5.95 -3.80 -0.59
C LEU A 56 -6.70 -4.62 -1.62
N ARG A 57 -7.72 -4.04 -2.25
CA ARG A 57 -8.46 -4.72 -3.30
C ARG A 57 -7.53 -5.07 -4.46
N GLN A 58 -6.70 -4.13 -4.88
CA GLN A 58 -5.74 -4.38 -5.96
C GLN A 58 -4.70 -5.42 -5.56
N ALA A 59 -4.32 -5.43 -4.30
CA ALA A 59 -3.31 -6.36 -3.79
C ALA A 59 -3.88 -7.75 -3.52
N GLY A 60 -5.19 -7.90 -3.52
CA GLY A 60 -5.81 -9.18 -3.20
C GLY A 60 -5.71 -9.55 -1.74
N ILE A 61 -5.63 -8.55 -0.86
CA ILE A 61 -5.48 -8.74 0.58
C ILE A 61 -6.75 -8.32 1.28
N SER A 62 -7.24 -9.16 2.19
CA SER A 62 -8.39 -8.78 3.01
C SER A 62 -7.97 -7.79 4.08
N ARG A 63 -8.93 -7.00 4.57
CA ARG A 63 -8.66 -6.06 5.65
C ARG A 63 -8.20 -6.80 6.91
N SER A 64 -8.80 -7.97 7.18
CA SER A 64 -8.41 -8.78 8.33
C SER A 64 -6.95 -9.20 8.26
N GLU A 65 -6.53 -9.65 7.09
CA GLU A 65 -5.16 -10.06 6.88
C GLU A 65 -4.20 -8.88 7.05
N PHE A 66 -4.58 -7.75 6.49
CA PHE A 66 -3.78 -6.53 6.60
C PHE A 66 -3.63 -6.11 8.05
N ASP A 67 -4.70 -6.16 8.82
CA ASP A 67 -4.69 -5.71 10.20
C ASP A 67 -3.87 -6.62 11.12
N ARG A 68 -3.63 -7.86 10.71
CA ARG A 68 -2.80 -8.79 11.49
C ARG A 68 -1.31 -8.55 11.31
N HIS A 69 -0.93 -7.73 10.38
CA HIS A 69 0.48 -7.40 10.12
C HIS A 69 0.79 -5.93 10.45
#